data_4315d24f6bc4e7ba72f5e86fe8f225f3
#
_entry.id   4315d24f6bc4e7ba72f5e86fe8f225f3
#
_cell.length_a   1.000
_cell.length_b   1.000
_cell.length_c   1.000
_cell.angle_alpha   90.00
_cell.angle_beta   90.00
_cell.angle_gamma   90.00
#
_symmetry.space_group_name_H-M   'P 1'
#
loop_
_entity.id
_entity.type
_entity.pdbx_description
1 polymer ?
#
loop_
_entity_poly.entity_id
_entity_poly.type
_entity_poly.pdbx_seq_one_letter_code
_entity_poly.pdbx_strand_id
1 'polypeptide(L)'
;EKEIGQFVNELSEVSLDSFIKAFEMGKNKIKEYPHCDSLIYSIATVLNAALTLSDVDDEKKLECNNVIVEWLERTAESPNEKVSISSIFMLAAKYIQMEKYKEANIFLDKIPDTVIDATIMKTNVLAHQEGTDIAAFFLEGKLMQTVTNIQNYLYKLIEMEEETGNHCKAEEIAEITEHMISLFGLWDYGKVVPYLLIAVYRKDVEKCIQLIKEVLMESQKPWKMVESPLYYRYADTVHGKSFSGVGNNFVRALATEIENKEEYEFLKGNKELE
;
A
#
# COMPACT_ATOMS: atom_id res chain seq x y z
N GLU A 1 11.94 -19.71 -6.91
CA GLU A 1 10.81 -18.76 -6.82
C GLU A 1 9.57 -19.38 -6.20
N LYS A 2 9.11 -20.57 -6.64
CA LYS A 2 7.91 -21.24 -6.10
C LYS A 2 8.02 -21.56 -4.61
N GLU A 3 9.17 -22.04 -4.15
CA GLU A 3 9.44 -22.33 -2.73
C GLU A 3 9.47 -21.07 -1.87
N ILE A 4 10.05 -19.99 -2.39
CA ILE A 4 10.01 -18.66 -1.72
C ILE A 4 8.57 -18.21 -1.54
N GLY A 5 7.76 -18.28 -2.60
CA GLY A 5 6.35 -17.89 -2.54
C GLY A 5 5.53 -18.71 -1.52
N GLN A 6 5.77 -20.02 -1.43
CA GLN A 6 5.11 -20.88 -0.44
C GLN A 6 5.50 -20.49 0.99
N PHE A 7 6.78 -20.30 1.25
CA PHE A 7 7.27 -19.88 2.56
C PHE A 7 6.74 -18.49 2.97
N VAL A 8 6.71 -17.55 2.03
CA VAL A 8 6.20 -16.19 2.26
C VAL A 8 4.70 -16.20 2.62
N ASN A 9 3.91 -17.04 1.96
CA ASN A 9 2.49 -17.21 2.29
C ASN A 9 2.32 -17.80 3.70
N GLU A 10 3.07 -18.84 4.05
CA GLU A 10 3.05 -19.43 5.38
C GLU A 10 3.49 -18.41 6.45
N LEU A 11 4.54 -17.64 6.17
CA LEU A 11 5.02 -16.57 7.06
C LEU A 11 3.94 -15.51 7.29
N SER A 12 3.23 -15.12 6.24
CA SER A 12 2.14 -14.17 6.31
C SER A 12 0.99 -14.68 7.18
N GLU A 13 0.59 -15.95 7.02
CA GLU A 13 -0.44 -16.57 7.87
C GLU A 13 -0.02 -16.60 9.34
N VAL A 14 1.20 -17.06 9.64
CA VAL A 14 1.73 -17.09 11.01
C VAL A 14 1.80 -15.70 11.62
N SER A 15 2.09 -14.67 10.81
CA SER A 15 2.19 -13.29 11.30
C SER A 15 0.86 -12.69 11.76
N LEU A 16 -0.26 -13.18 11.25
CA LEU A 16 -1.61 -12.79 11.69
C LEU A 16 -1.93 -13.33 13.09
N ASP A 17 -1.39 -14.52 13.43
CA ASP A 17 -1.62 -15.14 14.73
C ASP A 17 -0.60 -14.66 15.77
N SER A 18 0.67 -14.51 15.39
CA SER A 18 1.75 -14.10 16.26
C SER A 18 2.92 -13.51 15.49
N PHE A 19 3.09 -12.20 15.58
CA PHE A 19 4.23 -11.51 14.97
C PHE A 19 5.58 -12.09 15.45
N ILE A 20 5.76 -12.30 16.74
CA ILE A 20 7.05 -12.79 17.31
C ILE A 20 7.41 -14.16 16.74
N LYS A 21 6.42 -15.06 16.61
CA LYS A 21 6.64 -16.39 16.03
C LYS A 21 7.04 -16.28 14.56
N ALA A 22 6.36 -15.44 13.80
CA ALA A 22 6.70 -15.18 12.39
C ALA A 22 8.10 -14.57 12.26
N PHE A 23 8.45 -13.63 13.13
CA PHE A 23 9.76 -12.98 13.12
C PHE A 23 10.90 -13.99 13.34
N GLU A 24 10.81 -14.87 14.34
CA GLU A 24 11.79 -15.92 14.55
C GLU A 24 11.83 -16.96 13.40
N MET A 25 10.68 -17.29 12.84
CA MET A 25 10.59 -18.15 11.65
C MET A 25 11.32 -17.53 10.46
N GLY A 26 11.11 -16.27 10.16
CA GLY A 26 11.79 -15.53 9.09
C GLY A 26 13.28 -15.43 9.33
N LYS A 27 13.71 -15.10 10.55
CA LYS A 27 15.10 -15.03 10.96
C LYS A 27 15.83 -16.36 10.79
N ASN A 28 15.20 -17.48 11.15
CA ASN A 28 15.79 -18.80 10.97
C ASN A 28 15.90 -19.16 9.48
N LYS A 29 14.89 -18.80 8.66
CA LYS A 29 14.93 -19.06 7.23
C LYS A 29 16.04 -18.28 6.53
N ILE A 30 16.29 -17.04 6.94
CA ILE A 30 17.41 -16.23 6.43
C ILE A 30 18.76 -16.87 6.79
N LYS A 31 18.90 -17.47 7.98
CA LYS A 31 20.12 -18.21 8.37
C LYS A 31 20.36 -19.44 7.49
N GLU A 32 19.28 -20.14 7.08
CA GLU A 32 19.40 -21.29 6.17
C GLU A 32 19.84 -20.88 4.75
N TYR A 33 19.37 -19.71 4.29
CA TYR A 33 19.60 -19.19 2.94
C TYR A 33 20.19 -17.77 2.96
N PRO A 34 21.37 -17.58 3.55
CA PRO A 34 21.93 -16.25 3.81
C PRO A 34 22.26 -15.46 2.53
N HIS A 35 22.39 -16.07 1.38
CA HIS A 35 22.73 -15.42 0.12
C HIS A 35 21.56 -15.29 -0.86
N CYS A 36 20.33 -15.52 -0.39
CA CYS A 36 19.13 -15.40 -1.22
C CYS A 36 18.44 -14.06 -1.00
N ASP A 37 18.90 -13.00 -1.66
CA ASP A 37 18.40 -11.65 -1.48
C ASP A 37 16.89 -11.52 -1.72
N SER A 38 16.35 -12.25 -2.72
CA SER A 38 14.90 -12.25 -2.98
C SER A 38 14.10 -12.81 -1.82
N LEU A 39 14.62 -13.84 -1.14
CA LEU A 39 13.98 -14.40 0.06
C LEU A 39 14.07 -13.42 1.24
N ILE A 40 15.24 -12.84 1.47
CA ILE A 40 15.48 -11.89 2.56
C ILE A 40 14.56 -10.67 2.39
N TYR A 41 14.49 -10.11 1.18
CA TYR A 41 13.58 -9.00 0.87
C TYR A 41 12.11 -9.37 1.10
N SER A 42 11.68 -10.54 0.63
CA SER A 42 10.29 -10.98 0.81
C SER A 42 9.91 -11.15 2.28
N ILE A 43 10.81 -11.74 3.09
CA ILE A 43 10.63 -11.87 4.54
C ILE A 43 10.57 -10.49 5.20
N ALA A 44 11.50 -9.59 4.87
CA ALA A 44 11.53 -8.24 5.41
C ALA A 44 10.22 -7.48 5.10
N THR A 45 9.69 -7.64 3.88
CA THR A 45 8.44 -7.01 3.46
C THR A 45 7.24 -7.48 4.28
N VAL A 46 7.06 -8.81 4.41
CA VAL A 46 5.95 -9.37 5.20
C VAL A 46 6.02 -8.95 6.66
N LEU A 47 7.21 -9.09 7.26
CA LEU A 47 7.40 -8.76 8.67
C LEU A 47 7.31 -7.25 8.95
N ASN A 48 7.69 -6.41 7.99
CA ASN A 48 7.49 -4.96 8.11
C ASN A 48 6.00 -4.60 8.16
N ALA A 49 5.19 -5.17 7.28
CA ALA A 49 3.74 -4.95 7.29
C ALA A 49 3.09 -5.48 8.57
N ALA A 50 3.48 -6.69 8.99
CA ALA A 50 2.95 -7.32 10.20
C ALA A 50 3.35 -6.57 11.49
N LEU A 51 4.56 -6.00 11.55
CA LEU A 51 5.05 -5.23 12.69
C LEU A 51 4.16 -4.01 12.98
N THR A 52 3.70 -3.35 11.94
CA THR A 52 2.83 -2.16 12.05
C THR A 52 1.48 -2.49 12.70
N LEU A 53 0.98 -3.72 12.48
CA LEU A 53 -0.32 -4.19 12.98
C LEU A 53 -0.22 -5.03 14.25
N SER A 54 1.00 -5.18 14.82
CA SER A 54 1.24 -6.06 15.95
C SER A 54 1.02 -5.36 17.29
N ASP A 55 0.53 -6.11 18.29
CA ASP A 55 0.36 -5.67 19.69
C ASP A 55 1.65 -5.80 20.51
N VAL A 56 2.80 -5.84 19.86
CA VAL A 56 4.12 -5.95 20.52
C VAL A 56 4.48 -4.61 21.16
N ASP A 57 5.09 -4.64 22.34
CA ASP A 57 5.54 -3.43 23.03
C ASP A 57 6.57 -2.63 22.21
N ASP A 58 6.69 -1.34 22.51
CA ASP A 58 7.51 -0.40 21.72
C ASP A 58 9.00 -0.75 21.70
N GLU A 59 9.55 -1.30 22.80
CA GLU A 59 10.95 -1.70 22.87
C GLU A 59 11.21 -2.86 21.90
N LYS A 60 10.33 -3.85 21.90
CA LYS A 60 10.41 -5.00 21.00
C LYS A 60 10.11 -4.63 19.55
N LYS A 61 9.18 -3.70 19.34
CA LYS A 61 8.94 -3.13 17.99
C LYS A 61 10.20 -2.48 17.43
N LEU A 62 10.89 -1.68 18.25
CA LEU A 62 12.15 -1.03 17.85
C LEU A 62 13.24 -2.05 17.53
N GLU A 63 13.42 -3.08 18.38
CA GLU A 63 14.38 -4.17 18.13
C GLU A 63 14.12 -4.86 16.78
N CYS A 64 12.88 -5.30 16.57
CA CYS A 64 12.49 -5.99 15.33
C CYS A 64 12.62 -5.08 14.11
N ASN A 65 12.23 -3.81 14.24
CA ASN A 65 12.37 -2.83 13.19
C ASN A 65 13.84 -2.64 12.77
N ASN A 66 14.76 -2.56 13.70
CA ASN A 66 16.19 -2.42 13.40
C ASN A 66 16.71 -3.62 12.60
N VAL A 67 16.32 -4.83 12.97
CA VAL A 67 16.70 -6.04 12.22
C VAL A 67 16.10 -6.04 10.81
N ILE A 68 14.86 -5.61 10.65
CA ILE A 68 14.22 -5.48 9.31
C ILE A 68 14.98 -4.45 8.47
N VAL A 69 15.38 -3.33 9.06
CA VAL A 69 16.19 -2.30 8.37
C VAL A 69 17.52 -2.89 7.91
N GLU A 70 18.25 -3.63 8.76
CA GLU A 70 19.51 -4.30 8.39
C GLU A 70 19.33 -5.25 7.18
N TRP A 71 18.24 -6.01 7.15
CA TRP A 71 17.94 -6.88 6.00
C TRP A 71 17.66 -6.10 4.73
N LEU A 72 16.92 -4.99 4.83
CA LEU A 72 16.64 -4.12 3.70
C LEU A 72 17.90 -3.39 3.20
N GLU A 73 18.78 -2.91 4.11
CA GLU A 73 20.06 -2.30 3.74
C GLU A 73 20.94 -3.28 2.97
N ARG A 74 21.01 -4.52 3.42
CA ARG A 74 21.71 -5.58 2.74
C ARG A 74 21.13 -5.86 1.36
N THR A 75 19.80 -5.97 1.23
CA THR A 75 19.16 -6.26 -0.06
C THR A 75 19.11 -5.06 -0.99
N ALA A 76 19.31 -3.85 -0.49
CA ALA A 76 19.51 -2.65 -1.31
C ALA A 76 20.81 -2.71 -2.15
N GLU A 77 21.81 -3.47 -1.70
CA GLU A 77 23.06 -3.69 -2.42
C GLU A 77 23.01 -4.97 -3.30
N SER A 78 21.85 -5.57 -3.48
CA SER A 78 21.67 -6.79 -4.28
C SER A 78 22.03 -6.56 -5.74
N PRO A 79 22.72 -7.54 -6.39
CA PRO A 79 22.95 -7.51 -7.84
C PRO A 79 21.64 -7.68 -8.66
N ASN A 80 20.55 -8.11 -8.01
CA ASN A 80 19.24 -8.15 -8.61
C ASN A 80 18.61 -6.75 -8.51
N GLU A 81 18.63 -6.01 -9.61
CA GLU A 81 18.13 -4.64 -9.70
C GLU A 81 16.71 -4.47 -9.15
N LYS A 82 15.80 -5.42 -9.41
CA LYS A 82 14.44 -5.37 -8.90
C LYS A 82 14.38 -5.44 -7.37
N VAL A 83 15.18 -6.32 -6.78
CA VAL A 83 15.28 -6.46 -5.32
C VAL A 83 15.91 -5.21 -4.72
N SER A 84 17.01 -4.73 -5.32
CA SER A 84 17.71 -3.52 -4.89
C SER A 84 16.79 -2.30 -4.87
N ILE A 85 16.16 -1.96 -5.99
CA ILE A 85 15.25 -0.80 -6.09
C ILE A 85 14.08 -0.92 -5.10
N SER A 86 13.49 -2.10 -4.96
CA SER A 86 12.39 -2.31 -4.03
C SER A 86 12.82 -2.15 -2.57
N SER A 87 14.02 -2.61 -2.21
CA SER A 87 14.59 -2.44 -0.87
C SER A 87 14.92 -0.99 -0.56
N ILE A 88 15.49 -0.27 -1.53
CA ILE A 88 15.77 1.18 -1.45
C ILE A 88 14.48 1.95 -1.19
N PHE A 89 13.41 1.65 -1.91
CA PHE A 89 12.11 2.28 -1.72
C PHE A 89 11.55 2.04 -0.30
N MET A 90 11.63 0.80 0.19
CA MET A 90 11.17 0.47 1.55
C MET A 90 12.02 1.16 2.63
N LEU A 91 13.33 1.26 2.45
CA LEU A 91 14.21 1.98 3.36
C LEU A 91 13.85 3.47 3.41
N ALA A 92 13.65 4.10 2.25
CA ALA A 92 13.22 5.50 2.19
C ALA A 92 11.91 5.71 2.97
N ALA A 93 10.91 4.86 2.76
CA ALA A 93 9.64 4.91 3.48
C ALA A 93 9.83 4.76 5.00
N LYS A 94 10.69 3.83 5.46
CA LYS A 94 11.00 3.67 6.88
C LYS A 94 11.69 4.89 7.48
N TYR A 95 12.65 5.47 6.78
CA TYR A 95 13.32 6.67 7.26
C TYR A 95 12.39 7.88 7.30
N ILE A 96 11.42 7.98 6.38
CA ILE A 96 10.35 9.00 6.46
C ILE A 96 9.49 8.79 7.71
N GLN A 97 9.05 7.56 8.01
CA GLN A 97 8.29 7.24 9.23
C GLN A 97 9.06 7.56 10.52
N MET A 98 10.39 7.48 10.47
CA MET A 98 11.27 7.84 11.60
C MET A 98 11.64 9.34 11.61
N GLU A 99 11.03 10.17 10.76
CA GLU A 99 11.32 11.58 10.55
C GLU A 99 12.79 11.90 10.16
N LYS A 100 13.49 10.90 9.66
CA LYS A 100 14.87 10.98 9.20
C LYS A 100 14.92 11.31 7.70
N TYR A 101 14.44 12.49 7.35
CA TYR A 101 14.26 12.91 5.95
C TYR A 101 15.57 13.02 5.15
N LYS A 102 16.68 13.32 5.81
CA LYS A 102 18.00 13.37 5.14
C LYS A 102 18.45 12.01 4.69
N GLU A 103 18.30 11.00 5.56
CA GLU A 103 18.60 9.62 5.26
C GLU A 103 17.64 9.05 4.20
N ALA A 104 16.36 9.40 4.28
CA ALA A 104 15.38 9.03 3.26
C ALA A 104 15.78 9.53 1.88
N ASN A 105 16.23 10.80 1.74
CA ASN A 105 16.66 11.37 0.47
C ASN A 105 17.86 10.62 -0.12
N ILE A 106 18.83 10.15 0.69
CA ILE A 106 19.97 9.35 0.20
C ILE A 106 19.50 8.09 -0.52
N PHE A 107 18.40 7.48 -0.07
CA PHE A 107 17.82 6.30 -0.73
C PHE A 107 16.96 6.70 -1.93
N LEU A 108 16.15 7.76 -1.83
CA LEU A 108 15.32 8.24 -2.94
C LEU A 108 16.16 8.67 -4.14
N ASP A 109 17.31 9.32 -3.92
CA ASP A 109 18.23 9.73 -4.98
C ASP A 109 18.88 8.57 -5.74
N LYS A 110 18.84 7.34 -5.16
CA LYS A 110 19.29 6.11 -5.84
C LYS A 110 18.23 5.51 -6.77
N ILE A 111 16.97 5.95 -6.68
CA ILE A 111 15.89 5.48 -7.54
C ILE A 111 15.92 6.26 -8.86
N PRO A 112 16.01 5.60 -10.01
CA PRO A 112 16.03 6.31 -11.29
C PRO A 112 14.73 7.12 -11.51
N ASP A 113 14.85 8.41 -11.82
CA ASP A 113 13.71 9.30 -12.11
C ASP A 113 12.97 8.93 -13.40
N THR A 114 13.66 8.26 -14.31
CA THR A 114 13.10 7.90 -15.62
C THR A 114 13.13 6.39 -15.81
N VAL A 115 11.96 5.78 -15.75
CA VAL A 115 11.76 4.41 -16.27
C VAL A 115 11.11 4.54 -17.65
N ILE A 116 11.79 4.04 -18.69
CA ILE A 116 11.18 3.94 -20.02
C ILE A 116 9.96 3.02 -19.91
N ASP A 117 8.76 3.56 -20.14
CA ASP A 117 7.55 2.76 -20.13
C ASP A 117 7.47 1.86 -21.36
N ALA A 118 7.87 0.62 -21.19
CA ALA A 118 7.82 -0.40 -22.22
C ALA A 118 6.47 -1.16 -22.27
N THR A 119 5.44 -0.70 -21.54
CA THR A 119 4.15 -1.43 -21.39
C THR A 119 3.52 -1.74 -22.75
N ILE A 120 3.39 -0.76 -23.62
CA ILE A 120 2.77 -0.98 -24.94
C ILE A 120 3.61 -1.93 -25.81
N MET A 121 4.93 -1.80 -25.80
CA MET A 121 5.79 -2.72 -26.56
C MET A 121 5.68 -4.15 -26.04
N LYS A 122 5.67 -4.33 -24.72
CA LYS A 122 5.47 -5.65 -24.08
C LYS A 122 4.10 -6.23 -24.41
N THR A 123 3.05 -5.41 -24.39
CA THR A 123 1.70 -5.82 -24.78
C THR A 123 1.65 -6.33 -26.21
N ASN A 124 2.31 -5.63 -27.14
CA ASN A 124 2.37 -6.07 -28.54
C ASN A 124 3.12 -7.42 -28.69
N VAL A 125 4.23 -7.59 -28.00
CA VAL A 125 4.96 -8.86 -27.99
C VAL A 125 4.11 -10.00 -27.42
N LEU A 126 3.46 -9.78 -26.28
CA LEU A 126 2.55 -10.75 -25.65
C LEU A 126 1.40 -11.14 -26.59
N ALA A 127 0.80 -10.17 -27.28
CA ALA A 127 -0.29 -10.43 -28.21
C ALA A 127 0.14 -11.37 -29.36
N HIS A 128 1.37 -11.24 -29.84
CA HIS A 128 1.92 -12.11 -30.86
C HIS A 128 2.36 -13.50 -30.35
N GLN A 129 2.87 -13.57 -29.13
CA GLN A 129 3.43 -14.82 -28.58
C GLN A 129 2.40 -15.68 -27.88
N GLU A 130 1.51 -15.05 -27.11
CA GLU A 130 0.60 -15.74 -26.18
C GLU A 130 -0.91 -15.44 -26.47
N GLY A 131 -1.17 -14.51 -27.37
CA GLY A 131 -2.52 -14.13 -27.78
C GLY A 131 -3.05 -12.85 -27.15
N THR A 132 -4.08 -12.32 -27.80
CA THR A 132 -4.66 -11.01 -27.45
C THR A 132 -5.26 -10.96 -26.06
N ASP A 133 -5.86 -12.04 -25.57
CA ASP A 133 -6.48 -12.06 -24.22
C ASP A 133 -5.44 -11.96 -23.11
N ILE A 134 -4.29 -12.61 -23.24
CA ILE A 134 -3.19 -12.52 -22.26
C ILE A 134 -2.57 -11.12 -22.29
N ALA A 135 -2.40 -10.56 -23.48
CA ALA A 135 -1.90 -9.19 -23.64
C ALA A 135 -2.87 -8.16 -23.05
N ALA A 136 -4.17 -8.33 -23.26
CA ALA A 136 -5.20 -7.47 -22.69
C ALA A 136 -5.23 -7.58 -21.15
N PHE A 137 -5.18 -8.79 -20.60
CA PHE A 137 -5.06 -9.01 -19.15
C PHE A 137 -3.87 -8.27 -18.56
N PHE A 138 -2.69 -8.38 -19.19
CA PHE A 138 -1.50 -7.64 -18.75
C PHE A 138 -1.71 -6.12 -18.78
N LEU A 139 -2.34 -5.60 -19.85
CA LEU A 139 -2.59 -4.17 -20.00
C LEU A 139 -3.63 -3.66 -19.00
N GLU A 140 -4.70 -4.42 -18.73
CA GLU A 140 -5.71 -4.11 -17.72
C GLU A 140 -5.08 -3.98 -16.32
N GLY A 141 -4.17 -4.90 -15.95
CA GLY A 141 -3.43 -4.82 -14.68
C GLY A 141 -2.52 -3.59 -14.60
N LYS A 142 -1.87 -3.23 -15.72
CA LYS A 142 -1.05 -2.01 -15.79
C LYS A 142 -1.89 -0.74 -15.70
N LEU A 143 -3.03 -0.70 -16.35
CA LEU A 143 -3.99 0.41 -16.25
C LEU A 143 -4.46 0.60 -14.81
N MET A 144 -4.86 -0.48 -14.13
CA MET A 144 -5.27 -0.45 -12.72
C MET A 144 -4.16 0.15 -11.85
N GLN A 145 -2.93 -0.32 -12.00
CA GLN A 145 -1.79 0.20 -11.25
C GLN A 145 -1.57 1.70 -11.49
N THR A 146 -1.65 2.13 -12.75
CA THR A 146 -1.44 3.55 -13.12
C THR A 146 -2.51 4.45 -12.53
N VAL A 147 -3.77 4.04 -12.61
CA VAL A 147 -4.89 4.82 -12.06
C VAL A 147 -4.83 4.90 -10.54
N THR A 148 -4.41 3.81 -9.87
CA THR A 148 -4.17 3.82 -8.41
C THR A 148 -3.04 4.79 -8.04
N ASN A 149 -1.98 4.86 -8.83
CA ASN A 149 -0.91 5.84 -8.59
C ASN A 149 -1.41 7.28 -8.77
N ILE A 150 -2.22 7.56 -9.81
CA ILE A 150 -2.84 8.88 -10.01
C ILE A 150 -3.70 9.24 -8.80
N GLN A 151 -4.50 8.31 -8.28
CA GLN A 151 -5.32 8.51 -7.08
C GLN A 151 -4.46 8.94 -5.88
N ASN A 152 -3.35 8.25 -5.64
CA ASN A 152 -2.43 8.59 -4.55
C ASN A 152 -1.80 9.99 -4.72
N TYR A 153 -1.48 10.38 -5.96
CA TYR A 153 -0.97 11.73 -6.24
C TYR A 153 -2.02 12.80 -5.96
N LEU A 154 -3.27 12.57 -6.33
CA LEU A 154 -4.36 13.50 -6.07
C LEU A 154 -4.62 13.64 -4.57
N TYR A 155 -4.60 12.54 -3.81
CA TYR A 155 -4.69 12.60 -2.34
C TYR A 155 -3.57 13.46 -1.75
N LYS A 156 -2.32 13.23 -2.18
CA LYS A 156 -1.19 14.03 -1.69
C LYS A 156 -1.28 15.51 -2.07
N LEU A 157 -1.80 15.83 -3.25
CA LEU A 157 -2.04 17.21 -3.67
C LEU A 157 -3.10 17.88 -2.78
N ILE A 158 -4.19 17.18 -2.41
CA ILE A 158 -5.20 17.70 -1.48
C ILE A 158 -4.55 18.08 -0.14
N GLU A 159 -3.74 17.19 0.43
CA GLU A 159 -3.01 17.47 1.66
C GLU A 159 -2.13 18.72 1.54
N MET A 160 -1.34 18.82 0.46
CA MET A 160 -0.44 19.95 0.24
C MET A 160 -1.19 21.28 0.05
N GLU A 161 -2.34 21.26 -0.64
CA GLU A 161 -3.15 22.48 -0.81
C GLU A 161 -3.82 22.89 0.51
N GLU A 162 -4.27 21.95 1.35
CA GLU A 162 -4.75 22.25 2.69
C GLU A 162 -3.63 22.80 3.59
N GLU A 163 -2.42 22.21 3.58
CA GLU A 163 -1.26 22.70 4.32
C GLU A 163 -0.87 24.13 3.95
N THR A 164 -1.02 24.50 2.68
CA THR A 164 -0.71 25.84 2.18
C THR A 164 -1.87 26.82 2.26
N GLY A 165 -3.03 26.39 2.77
CA GLY A 165 -4.22 27.23 2.94
C GLY A 165 -5.03 27.47 1.66
N ASN A 166 -4.78 26.72 0.60
CA ASN A 166 -5.48 26.83 -0.69
C ASN A 166 -6.77 25.97 -0.70
N HIS A 167 -7.61 26.15 0.28
CA HIS A 167 -8.79 25.30 0.54
C HIS A 167 -9.70 25.08 -0.66
N CYS A 168 -9.96 26.11 -1.49
CA CYS A 168 -10.77 25.96 -2.70
C CYS A 168 -10.15 24.98 -3.71
N LYS A 169 -8.83 24.98 -3.86
CA LYS A 169 -8.14 24.05 -4.76
C LYS A 169 -8.16 22.62 -4.24
N ALA A 170 -8.02 22.44 -2.92
CA ALA A 170 -8.16 21.13 -2.34
C ALA A 170 -9.56 20.53 -2.63
N GLU A 171 -10.63 21.34 -2.54
CA GLU A 171 -11.99 20.93 -2.88
C GLU A 171 -12.14 20.59 -4.38
N GLU A 172 -11.61 21.42 -5.28
CA GLU A 172 -11.61 21.13 -6.73
C GLU A 172 -10.87 19.81 -7.04
N ILE A 173 -9.73 19.54 -6.39
CA ILE A 173 -8.99 18.28 -6.56
C ILE A 173 -9.79 17.10 -6.01
N ALA A 174 -10.51 17.27 -4.91
CA ALA A 174 -11.38 16.24 -4.35
C ALA A 174 -12.51 15.87 -5.32
N GLU A 175 -13.15 16.84 -5.95
CA GLU A 175 -14.17 16.62 -6.99
C GLU A 175 -13.58 15.90 -8.22
N ILE A 176 -12.40 16.30 -8.68
CA ILE A 176 -11.68 15.62 -9.77
C ILE A 176 -11.41 14.15 -9.41
N THR A 177 -10.99 13.91 -8.16
CA THR A 177 -10.69 12.56 -7.67
C THR A 177 -11.94 11.69 -7.63
N GLU A 178 -13.06 12.20 -7.15
CA GLU A 178 -14.36 11.51 -7.16
C GLU A 178 -14.80 11.13 -8.57
N HIS A 179 -14.70 12.07 -9.52
CA HIS A 179 -15.02 11.82 -10.93
C HIS A 179 -14.09 10.77 -11.55
N MET A 180 -12.79 10.83 -11.27
CA MET A 180 -11.81 9.85 -11.75
C MET A 180 -12.14 8.45 -11.24
N ILE A 181 -12.46 8.30 -9.95
CA ILE A 181 -12.82 7.01 -9.35
C ILE A 181 -14.06 6.44 -10.03
N SER A 182 -15.07 7.28 -10.31
CA SER A 182 -16.27 6.88 -11.02
C SER A 182 -15.96 6.47 -12.47
N LEU A 183 -15.15 7.26 -13.18
CA LEU A 183 -14.80 7.04 -14.58
C LEU A 183 -14.00 5.75 -14.78
N PHE A 184 -13.05 5.47 -13.90
CA PHE A 184 -12.21 4.28 -13.98
C PHE A 184 -12.76 3.07 -13.22
N GLY A 185 -13.96 3.16 -12.64
CA GLY A 185 -14.58 2.04 -11.94
C GLY A 185 -13.76 1.54 -10.75
N LEU A 186 -13.08 2.44 -10.03
CA LEU A 186 -12.40 2.11 -8.80
C LEU A 186 -13.40 1.86 -7.66
N TRP A 187 -12.93 1.39 -6.52
CA TRP A 187 -13.79 1.08 -5.40
C TRP A 187 -14.43 2.36 -4.83
N ASP A 188 -15.76 2.33 -4.61
CA ASP A 188 -16.57 3.52 -4.29
C ASP A 188 -16.16 4.25 -3.01
N TYR A 189 -15.58 3.58 -2.00
CA TYR A 189 -15.07 4.27 -0.81
C TYR A 189 -14.03 5.33 -1.15
N GLY A 190 -13.29 5.15 -2.23
CA GLY A 190 -12.29 6.12 -2.71
C GLY A 190 -12.88 7.48 -3.08
N LYS A 191 -14.20 7.57 -3.34
CA LYS A 191 -14.89 8.84 -3.59
C LYS A 191 -15.02 9.70 -2.34
N VAL A 192 -15.09 9.04 -1.18
CA VAL A 192 -15.28 9.68 0.13
C VAL A 192 -13.95 10.12 0.74
N VAL A 193 -12.88 9.36 0.50
CA VAL A 193 -11.55 9.61 1.09
C VAL A 193 -11.02 11.03 0.84
N PRO A 194 -11.13 11.66 -0.35
CA PRO A 194 -10.69 13.03 -0.58
C PRO A 194 -11.31 14.05 0.39
N TYR A 195 -12.61 13.91 0.64
CA TYR A 195 -13.34 14.80 1.55
C TYR A 195 -12.99 14.51 3.01
N LEU A 196 -12.70 13.25 3.36
CA LEU A 196 -12.20 12.89 4.69
C LEU A 196 -10.83 13.52 4.95
N LEU A 197 -9.90 13.51 3.99
CA LEU A 197 -8.61 14.18 4.11
C LEU A 197 -8.80 15.67 4.39
N ILE A 198 -9.65 16.36 3.64
CA ILE A 198 -9.96 17.78 3.86
C ILE A 198 -10.52 18.01 5.27
N ALA A 199 -11.48 17.18 5.72
CA ALA A 199 -12.10 17.33 7.03
C ALA A 199 -11.09 17.11 8.17
N VAL A 200 -10.14 16.17 8.01
CA VAL A 200 -9.06 15.90 8.97
C VAL A 200 -8.12 17.10 9.08
N TYR A 201 -7.66 17.65 7.96
CA TYR A 201 -6.81 18.84 7.97
C TYR A 201 -7.49 20.04 8.64
N ARG A 202 -8.78 20.22 8.39
CA ARG A 202 -9.59 21.29 8.99
C ARG A 202 -10.03 21.00 10.43
N LYS A 203 -9.74 19.81 10.95
CA LYS A 203 -10.15 19.32 12.28
C LYS A 203 -11.67 19.42 12.53
N ASP A 204 -12.45 19.21 11.46
CA ASP A 204 -13.91 19.18 11.54
C ASP A 204 -14.39 17.83 12.07
N VAL A 205 -14.59 17.76 13.39
CA VAL A 205 -14.92 16.53 14.12
C VAL A 205 -16.21 15.89 13.58
N GLU A 206 -17.28 16.68 13.38
CA GLU A 206 -18.59 16.16 12.96
C GLU A 206 -18.49 15.59 11.54
N LYS A 207 -17.83 16.31 10.64
CA LYS A 207 -17.62 15.90 9.26
C LYS A 207 -16.72 14.67 9.17
N CYS A 208 -15.64 14.60 9.94
CA CYS A 208 -14.78 13.42 10.01
C CYS A 208 -15.54 12.18 10.41
N ILE A 209 -16.34 12.24 11.49
CA ILE A 209 -17.13 11.10 11.96
C ILE A 209 -18.13 10.64 10.89
N GLN A 210 -18.82 11.58 10.24
CA GLN A 210 -19.75 11.28 9.16
C GLN A 210 -19.03 10.54 8.02
N LEU A 211 -17.89 11.08 7.56
CA LEU A 211 -17.14 10.56 6.41
C LEU A 211 -16.44 9.23 6.74
N ILE A 212 -15.93 9.03 7.95
CA ILE A 212 -15.40 7.75 8.41
C ILE A 212 -16.47 6.66 8.32
N LYS A 213 -17.68 6.93 8.84
CA LYS A 213 -18.81 6.00 8.75
C LYS A 213 -19.18 5.68 7.29
N GLU A 214 -19.14 6.68 6.42
CA GLU A 214 -19.40 6.51 4.99
C GLU A 214 -18.32 5.67 4.29
N VAL A 215 -17.03 5.94 4.54
CA VAL A 215 -15.91 5.12 4.05
C VAL A 215 -16.06 3.66 4.48
N LEU A 216 -16.39 3.42 5.76
CA LEU A 216 -16.61 2.07 6.28
C LEU A 216 -17.78 1.36 5.59
N MET A 217 -18.90 2.06 5.37
CA MET A 217 -20.05 1.50 4.66
C MET A 217 -19.72 1.18 3.19
N GLU A 218 -19.04 2.10 2.50
CA GLU A 218 -18.68 1.90 1.10
C GLU A 218 -17.61 0.80 0.92
N SER A 219 -16.68 0.67 1.87
CA SER A 219 -15.66 -0.38 1.84
C SER A 219 -16.19 -1.80 2.03
N GLN A 220 -17.39 -1.93 2.64
CA GLN A 220 -18.06 -3.23 2.80
C GLN A 220 -18.85 -3.65 1.56
N LYS A 221 -19.14 -2.71 0.64
CA LYS A 221 -19.79 -3.03 -0.62
C LYS A 221 -18.82 -3.79 -1.54
N PRO A 222 -19.31 -4.77 -2.30
CA PRO A 222 -18.45 -5.46 -3.25
C PRO A 222 -17.92 -4.48 -4.30
N TRP A 223 -16.64 -4.55 -4.57
CA TRP A 223 -16.07 -3.80 -5.66
C TRP A 223 -16.55 -4.37 -7.00
N LYS A 224 -17.17 -3.55 -7.82
CA LYS A 224 -17.76 -3.94 -9.12
C LYS A 224 -16.74 -3.97 -10.26
N MET A 225 -15.51 -4.32 -9.96
CA MET A 225 -14.41 -4.34 -10.94
C MET A 225 -14.71 -5.27 -12.13
N VAL A 226 -15.39 -6.39 -11.89
CA VAL A 226 -15.80 -7.35 -12.94
C VAL A 226 -16.78 -6.73 -13.95
N GLU A 227 -17.59 -5.80 -13.50
CA GLU A 227 -18.58 -5.10 -14.37
C GLU A 227 -17.91 -4.01 -15.23
N SER A 228 -16.66 -3.63 -14.91
CA SER A 228 -15.94 -2.59 -15.64
C SER A 228 -15.39 -3.14 -16.95
N PRO A 229 -15.62 -2.48 -18.08
CA PRO A 229 -15.02 -2.87 -19.36
C PRO A 229 -13.50 -2.71 -19.39
N LEU A 230 -12.92 -2.04 -18.38
CA LEU A 230 -11.49 -1.75 -18.29
C LEU A 230 -10.68 -2.86 -17.60
N TYR A 231 -11.34 -3.76 -16.82
CA TYR A 231 -10.62 -4.69 -15.92
C TYR A 231 -11.27 -6.08 -15.83
N TYR A 232 -12.21 -6.43 -16.67
CA TYR A 232 -12.98 -7.67 -16.48
C TYR A 232 -12.12 -8.94 -16.54
N ARG A 233 -11.09 -8.97 -17.38
CA ARG A 233 -10.15 -10.12 -17.45
C ARG A 233 -9.26 -10.17 -16.21
N TYR A 234 -8.76 -9.01 -15.79
CA TYR A 234 -7.93 -8.90 -14.60
C TYR A 234 -8.74 -9.28 -13.35
N ALA A 235 -9.98 -8.84 -13.27
CA ALA A 235 -10.89 -9.14 -12.19
C ALA A 235 -11.19 -10.63 -12.05
N ASP A 236 -11.42 -11.36 -13.15
CA ASP A 236 -11.71 -12.80 -13.13
C ASP A 236 -10.62 -13.62 -12.46
N THR A 237 -9.35 -13.24 -12.64
CA THR A 237 -8.22 -13.93 -12.01
C THR A 237 -8.03 -13.58 -10.54
N VAL A 238 -8.43 -12.40 -10.14
CA VAL A 238 -8.32 -11.90 -8.76
C VAL A 238 -9.52 -12.34 -7.93
N HIS A 239 -10.73 -12.43 -8.51
CA HIS A 239 -11.95 -12.93 -7.84
C HIS A 239 -11.88 -14.39 -7.41
N GLY A 240 -11.04 -15.21 -8.03
CA GLY A 240 -10.78 -16.59 -7.58
C GLY A 240 -10.08 -16.66 -6.20
N LYS A 241 -9.57 -15.52 -5.69
CA LYS A 241 -8.98 -15.38 -4.37
C LYS A 241 -9.77 -14.31 -3.60
N SER A 242 -10.89 -14.69 -3.04
CA SER A 242 -11.73 -13.96 -2.05
C SER A 242 -11.35 -12.50 -1.75
N PHE A 243 -11.99 -11.54 -2.42
CA PHE A 243 -12.01 -10.13 -1.99
C PHE A 243 -12.75 -9.91 -0.65
N SER A 244 -13.42 -10.93 -0.10
CA SER A 244 -14.16 -10.83 1.16
C SER A 244 -13.27 -10.48 2.38
N GLY A 245 -11.95 -10.68 2.28
CA GLY A 245 -11.00 -10.30 3.33
C GLY A 245 -10.44 -8.88 3.17
N VAL A 246 -10.49 -8.29 1.98
CA VAL A 246 -9.84 -6.99 1.71
C VAL A 246 -10.56 -5.85 2.44
N GLY A 247 -11.90 -5.87 2.47
CA GLY A 247 -12.69 -4.88 3.20
C GLY A 247 -12.40 -4.90 4.71
N ASN A 248 -12.29 -6.08 5.32
CA ASN A 248 -11.96 -6.22 6.74
C ASN A 248 -10.53 -5.75 7.06
N ASN A 249 -9.56 -6.03 6.17
CA ASN A 249 -8.20 -5.54 6.33
C ASN A 249 -8.12 -4.03 6.18
N PHE A 250 -8.90 -3.45 5.26
CA PHE A 250 -9.00 -2.00 5.10
C PHE A 250 -9.59 -1.35 6.35
N VAL A 251 -10.68 -1.89 6.91
CA VAL A 251 -11.29 -1.39 8.15
C VAL A 251 -10.30 -1.42 9.30
N ARG A 252 -9.54 -2.51 9.48
CA ARG A 252 -8.50 -2.60 10.50
C ARG A 252 -7.37 -1.59 10.28
N ALA A 253 -6.92 -1.43 9.04
CA ALA A 253 -5.88 -0.46 8.72
C ALA A 253 -6.35 0.98 9.02
N LEU A 254 -7.57 1.34 8.64
CA LEU A 254 -8.15 2.65 8.93
C LEU A 254 -8.31 2.87 10.44
N ALA A 255 -8.78 1.88 11.19
CA ALA A 255 -8.90 1.96 12.65
C ALA A 255 -7.52 2.19 13.28
N THR A 256 -6.51 1.40 12.87
CA THR A 256 -5.13 1.55 13.35
C THR A 256 -4.56 2.93 13.02
N GLU A 257 -4.87 3.47 11.86
CA GLU A 257 -4.46 4.79 11.44
C GLU A 257 -5.09 5.88 12.31
N ILE A 258 -6.38 5.82 12.55
CA ILE A 258 -7.12 6.76 13.41
C ILE A 258 -6.60 6.70 14.86
N GLU A 259 -6.25 5.52 15.37
CA GLU A 259 -5.75 5.35 16.74
C GLU A 259 -4.32 5.87 16.93
N ASN A 260 -3.46 5.73 15.93
CA ASN A 260 -2.01 5.91 16.09
C ASN A 260 -1.42 7.17 15.47
N LYS A 261 -2.08 7.80 14.49
CA LYS A 261 -1.55 8.99 13.85
C LYS A 261 -1.95 10.27 14.61
N GLU A 262 -0.99 11.18 14.81
CA GLU A 262 -1.20 12.50 15.43
C GLU A 262 -2.28 13.33 14.75
N GLU A 263 -2.43 13.20 13.44
CA GLU A 263 -3.42 13.93 12.66
C GLU A 263 -4.86 13.62 13.06
N TYR A 264 -5.12 12.45 13.68
CA TYR A 264 -6.44 12.04 14.21
C TYR A 264 -6.59 12.25 15.73
N GLU A 265 -5.61 12.80 16.42
CA GLU A 265 -5.62 12.94 17.88
C GLU A 265 -6.83 13.73 18.39
N PHE A 266 -7.32 14.70 17.60
CA PHE A 266 -8.51 15.49 17.89
C PHE A 266 -9.82 14.68 17.88
N LEU A 267 -9.81 13.45 17.36
CA LEU A 267 -10.98 12.53 17.35
C LEU A 267 -10.96 11.55 18.52
N LYS A 268 -9.86 11.44 19.27
CA LYS A 268 -9.74 10.50 20.40
C LYS A 268 -10.75 10.82 21.51
N GLY A 269 -11.37 9.76 22.04
CA GLY A 269 -12.37 9.86 23.07
C GLY A 269 -13.78 10.26 22.60
N ASN A 270 -13.99 10.28 21.28
CA ASN A 270 -15.33 10.46 20.75
C ASN A 270 -16.08 9.12 20.75
N LYS A 271 -17.18 9.07 21.55
CA LYS A 271 -17.99 7.85 21.74
C LYS A 271 -18.63 7.28 20.47
N GLU A 272 -18.65 8.02 19.38
CA GLU A 272 -19.22 7.58 18.12
C GLU A 272 -18.22 6.78 17.25
N LEU A 273 -16.95 6.81 17.64
CA LEU A 273 -15.86 6.07 16.99
C LEU A 273 -15.39 4.85 17.81
N GLU A 274 -15.84 4.74 19.07
CA GLU A 274 -15.69 3.55 19.92
C GLU A 274 -16.71 2.45 19.51
#